data_8939c777b1cedc9411c9fae864aac597
#
_entry.id   8939c777b1cedc9411c9fae864aac597
#
_cell.length_a   1.000
_cell.length_b   1.000
_cell.length_c   1.000
_cell.angle_alpha   90.00
_cell.angle_beta   90.00
_cell.angle_gamma   90.00
#
_symmetry.space_group_name_H-M   'P 1'
#
loop_
_entity.id
_entity.type
_entity.pdbx_description
1 polymer ?
#
loop_
_entity_poly.entity_id
_entity_poly.type
_entity_poly.pdbx_seq_one_letter_code
_entity_poly.pdbx_strand_id
1 'polypeptide(L)'
;MFRQVQKRCWGGAAIIVTDPPFNIGYHYNSYKDKLNEKDYLNLIYNVTEKMNVPYVLIHYPEDLYKIAIHNQKTPTRVCSWVYNSNTAKQHRDIAYFDIKPNFKQVLQPYKNPNDKRIKQRIAEGKLGCKLYDWWNINQIKNVSKEKTEHPCQMPLDVMKNVIGVLPKETIIVDPFMGSGTTGIACKELGYDFIGCEIDEKYFNIAKERLFEEI
;
A
#
# COMPACT_ATOMS: atom_id res chain seq x y z
N MET A 1 -11.10 -16.84 -11.33
CA MET A 1 -11.46 -15.63 -12.12
C MET A 1 -11.35 -14.44 -11.21
N PHE A 2 -10.48 -13.48 -11.50
CA PHE A 2 -10.37 -12.27 -10.68
C PHE A 2 -11.56 -11.37 -10.94
N ARG A 3 -12.18 -10.85 -9.87
CA ARG A 3 -13.22 -9.81 -9.97
C ARG A 3 -12.56 -8.46 -9.91
N GLN A 4 -12.98 -7.55 -10.78
CA GLN A 4 -12.37 -6.23 -10.96
C GLN A 4 -13.35 -5.12 -10.57
N VAL A 5 -12.84 -4.11 -9.85
CA VAL A 5 -13.52 -2.84 -9.59
C VAL A 5 -12.78 -1.74 -10.32
N GLN A 6 -13.46 -1.06 -11.24
CA GLN A 6 -12.86 0.02 -12.03
C GLN A 6 -13.64 1.33 -11.81
N LYS A 7 -12.90 2.41 -11.56
CA LYS A 7 -13.43 3.76 -11.51
C LYS A 7 -12.70 4.63 -12.55
N ARG A 8 -13.41 4.93 -13.65
CA ARG A 8 -13.02 5.76 -14.82
C ARG A 8 -12.04 5.21 -15.85
N CYS A 9 -12.16 5.78 -17.08
CA CYS A 9 -11.57 5.29 -18.32
C CYS A 9 -10.17 5.86 -18.59
N TRP A 10 -9.32 5.03 -18.99
CA TRP A 10 -8.10 4.98 -19.79
C TRP A 10 -7.54 6.29 -20.37
N GLY A 11 -6.32 6.67 -19.94
CA GLY A 11 -5.50 7.77 -20.48
C GLY A 11 -4.22 8.05 -19.72
N GLY A 12 -4.06 7.55 -18.48
CA GLY A 12 -2.88 7.79 -17.63
C GLY A 12 -1.92 6.59 -17.55
N ALA A 13 -0.68 6.84 -17.16
CA ALA A 13 0.28 5.80 -16.82
C ALA A 13 -0.23 4.98 -15.61
N ALA A 14 -0.12 3.65 -15.64
CA ALA A 14 -0.51 2.78 -14.55
C ALA A 14 0.67 2.53 -13.61
N ILE A 15 0.38 2.41 -12.31
CA ILE A 15 1.34 1.96 -11.27
C ILE A 15 0.66 0.87 -10.45
N ILE A 16 1.32 -0.27 -10.27
CA ILE A 16 0.85 -1.30 -9.34
C ILE A 16 1.23 -0.86 -7.91
N VAL A 17 0.26 -0.89 -7.01
CA VAL A 17 0.48 -0.69 -5.56
C VAL A 17 -0.19 -1.83 -4.84
N THR A 18 0.59 -2.70 -4.18
CA THR A 18 0.01 -3.92 -3.65
C THR A 18 0.70 -4.43 -2.38
N ASP A 19 -0.13 -5.03 -1.49
CA ASP A 19 0.23 -5.80 -0.30
C ASP A 19 -0.22 -7.26 -0.54
N PRO A 20 0.56 -8.09 -1.26
CA PRO A 20 0.14 -9.44 -1.62
C PRO A 20 0.06 -10.36 -0.40
N PRO A 21 -0.59 -11.54 -0.48
CA PRO A 21 -0.45 -12.58 0.53
C PRO A 21 1.02 -12.91 0.77
N PHE A 22 1.45 -13.09 2.03
CA PHE A 22 2.88 -13.18 2.39
C PHE A 22 3.45 -14.60 2.41
N ASN A 23 2.66 -15.59 2.00
CA ASN A 23 3.06 -16.99 1.96
C ASN A 23 3.51 -17.56 3.33
N ILE A 24 2.89 -17.07 4.41
CA ILE A 24 3.19 -17.46 5.79
C ILE A 24 2.22 -18.49 6.37
N GLY A 25 1.34 -19.04 5.54
CA GLY A 25 0.33 -20.01 5.92
C GLY A 25 -0.90 -19.39 6.57
N TYR A 26 -1.22 -18.15 6.22
CA TYR A 26 -2.42 -17.50 6.72
C TYR A 26 -3.68 -18.14 6.13
N HIS A 27 -4.74 -18.25 6.94
CA HIS A 27 -6.01 -18.86 6.52
C HIS A 27 -6.91 -17.82 5.83
N TYR A 28 -6.81 -17.73 4.51
CA TYR A 28 -7.79 -17.03 3.67
C TYR A 28 -8.90 -17.99 3.21
N ASN A 29 -10.09 -17.47 2.91
CA ASN A 29 -11.22 -18.29 2.49
C ASN A 29 -11.00 -18.96 1.12
N SER A 30 -10.51 -18.20 0.16
CA SER A 30 -10.42 -18.59 -1.26
C SER A 30 -8.99 -18.75 -1.78
N TYR A 31 -7.98 -18.56 -0.93
CA TYR A 31 -6.58 -18.66 -1.30
C TYR A 31 -5.77 -19.48 -0.28
N LYS A 32 -4.93 -20.39 -0.77
CA LYS A 32 -4.00 -21.16 0.06
C LYS A 32 -2.67 -20.42 0.17
N ASP A 33 -2.46 -19.71 1.27
CA ASP A 33 -1.26 -18.92 1.56
C ASP A 33 -0.07 -19.80 2.00
N LYS A 34 0.22 -20.84 1.22
CA LYS A 34 1.33 -21.78 1.48
C LYS A 34 1.80 -22.42 0.18
N LEU A 35 2.37 -21.61 -0.70
CA LEU A 35 3.06 -22.08 -1.90
C LEU A 35 4.49 -22.48 -1.55
N ASN A 36 5.15 -23.31 -2.37
CA ASN A 36 6.60 -23.40 -2.29
C ASN A 36 7.24 -22.08 -2.74
N GLU A 37 8.47 -21.80 -2.31
CA GLU A 37 9.13 -20.52 -2.52
C GLU A 37 9.20 -20.11 -4.00
N LYS A 38 9.54 -21.07 -4.89
CA LYS A 38 9.63 -20.81 -6.33
C LYS A 38 8.30 -20.38 -6.93
N ASP A 39 7.21 -21.05 -6.58
CA ASP A 39 5.88 -20.74 -7.11
C ASP A 39 5.39 -19.40 -6.57
N TYR A 40 5.71 -19.09 -5.31
CA TYR A 40 5.41 -17.78 -4.72
C TYR A 40 6.16 -16.65 -5.43
N LEU A 41 7.47 -16.79 -5.63
CA LEU A 41 8.27 -15.80 -6.35
C LEU A 41 7.78 -15.61 -7.79
N ASN A 42 7.40 -16.69 -8.47
CA ASN A 42 6.80 -16.62 -9.81
C ASN A 42 5.42 -15.93 -9.81
N LEU A 43 4.61 -16.13 -8.78
CA LEU A 43 3.33 -15.40 -8.63
C LEU A 43 3.59 -13.90 -8.56
N ILE A 44 4.49 -13.48 -7.68
CA ILE A 44 4.83 -12.04 -7.53
C ILE A 44 5.42 -11.50 -8.85
N TYR A 45 6.36 -12.21 -9.48
CA TYR A 45 6.92 -11.83 -10.78
C TYR A 45 5.84 -11.62 -11.84
N ASN A 46 4.90 -12.55 -11.94
CA ASN A 46 3.81 -12.47 -12.93
C ASN A 46 2.91 -11.24 -12.70
N VAL A 47 2.72 -10.83 -11.46
CA VAL A 47 1.89 -9.69 -11.11
C VAL A 47 2.65 -8.37 -11.32
N THR A 48 3.94 -8.31 -10.97
CA THR A 48 4.72 -7.06 -10.97
C THR A 48 5.42 -6.80 -12.29
N GLU A 49 6.01 -7.81 -12.91
CA GLU A 49 6.90 -7.63 -14.08
C GLU A 49 6.18 -7.80 -15.43
N LYS A 50 5.19 -8.70 -15.52
CA LYS A 50 4.52 -8.95 -16.82
C LYS A 50 3.71 -7.78 -17.35
N MET A 51 3.24 -6.90 -16.49
CA MET A 51 2.53 -5.69 -16.91
C MET A 51 3.48 -4.60 -17.40
N ASN A 52 4.78 -4.75 -17.17
CA ASN A 52 5.83 -3.78 -17.58
C ASN A 52 5.48 -2.32 -17.21
N VAL A 53 5.00 -2.13 -15.99
CA VAL A 53 4.70 -0.82 -15.40
C VAL A 53 5.44 -0.68 -14.07
N PRO A 54 5.67 0.56 -13.59
CA PRO A 54 6.21 0.77 -12.26
C PRO A 54 5.34 0.12 -11.18
N TYR A 55 5.97 -0.32 -10.09
CA TYR A 55 5.20 -0.91 -8.98
C TYR A 55 5.74 -0.57 -7.60
N VAL A 56 4.86 -0.63 -6.62
CA VAL A 56 5.14 -0.51 -5.20
C VAL A 56 4.70 -1.80 -4.53
N LEU A 57 5.62 -2.44 -3.84
CA LEU A 57 5.38 -3.69 -3.15
C LEU A 57 5.57 -3.51 -1.65
N ILE A 58 4.59 -3.96 -0.87
CA ILE A 58 4.63 -3.96 0.59
C ILE A 58 4.87 -5.39 1.05
N HIS A 59 5.93 -5.63 1.82
CA HIS A 59 6.27 -6.97 2.29
C HIS A 59 7.19 -6.96 3.51
N TYR A 60 7.47 -8.13 4.09
CA TYR A 60 8.58 -8.27 5.02
C TYR A 60 9.91 -8.08 4.30
N PRO A 61 10.92 -7.47 4.94
CA PRO A 61 12.21 -7.15 4.31
C PRO A 61 12.89 -8.37 3.68
N GLU A 62 12.90 -9.50 4.39
CA GLU A 62 13.58 -10.72 3.93
C GLU A 62 13.02 -11.23 2.60
N ASP A 63 11.69 -11.15 2.45
CA ASP A 63 11.02 -11.60 1.23
C ASP A 63 11.14 -10.58 0.10
N LEU A 64 11.17 -9.27 0.42
CA LEU A 64 11.47 -8.23 -0.57
C LEU A 64 12.85 -8.42 -1.20
N TYR A 65 13.87 -8.82 -0.43
CA TYR A 65 15.18 -9.12 -0.99
C TYR A 65 15.15 -10.32 -1.93
N LYS A 66 14.44 -11.40 -1.56
CA LYS A 66 14.26 -12.57 -2.43
C LYS A 66 13.56 -12.21 -3.74
N ILE A 67 12.47 -11.41 -3.64
CA ILE A 67 11.71 -10.94 -4.79
C ILE A 67 12.60 -10.07 -5.69
N ALA A 68 13.34 -9.13 -5.14
CA ALA A 68 14.23 -8.25 -5.89
C ALA A 68 15.32 -9.04 -6.63
N ILE A 69 15.91 -10.06 -5.99
CA ILE A 69 16.88 -10.96 -6.61
C ILE A 69 16.23 -11.80 -7.72
N HIS A 70 15.06 -12.40 -7.46
CA HIS A 70 14.32 -13.20 -8.42
C HIS A 70 13.92 -12.39 -9.66
N ASN A 71 13.43 -11.16 -9.46
CA ASN A 71 13.04 -10.23 -10.52
C ASN A 71 14.25 -9.55 -11.19
N GLN A 72 15.48 -9.76 -10.68
CA GLN A 72 16.70 -9.06 -11.12
C GLN A 72 16.53 -7.54 -11.15
N LYS A 73 15.87 -7.01 -10.14
CA LYS A 73 15.48 -5.59 -10.08
C LYS A 73 15.73 -4.98 -8.71
N THR A 74 16.35 -3.81 -8.69
CA THR A 74 16.62 -3.07 -7.45
C THR A 74 15.57 -1.98 -7.24
N PRO A 75 14.99 -1.84 -6.04
CA PRO A 75 14.07 -0.75 -5.77
C PRO A 75 14.78 0.61 -5.85
N THR A 76 14.10 1.61 -6.38
CA THR A 76 14.58 3.01 -6.44
C THR A 76 14.50 3.69 -5.09
N ARG A 77 13.59 3.22 -4.22
CA ARG A 77 13.41 3.68 -2.85
C ARG A 77 12.78 2.59 -2.01
N VAL A 78 13.17 2.54 -0.73
CA VAL A 78 12.52 1.70 0.30
C VAL A 78 12.13 2.60 1.46
N CYS A 79 10.94 2.39 2.01
CA CYS A 79 10.44 3.00 3.23
C CYS A 79 10.06 1.91 4.22
N SER A 80 10.08 2.20 5.53
CA SER A 80 9.70 1.25 6.56
C SER A 80 8.43 1.69 7.27
N TRP A 81 7.42 0.83 7.26
CA TRP A 81 6.24 0.96 8.10
C TRP A 81 6.42 0.15 9.37
N VAL A 82 6.54 0.84 10.51
CA VAL A 82 6.78 0.27 11.84
C VAL A 82 5.49 0.31 12.65
N TYR A 83 5.24 -0.75 13.41
CA TYR A 83 4.03 -0.88 14.25
C TYR A 83 4.29 -1.74 15.48
N ASN A 84 3.50 -1.54 16.53
CA ASN A 84 3.54 -2.38 17.71
C ASN A 84 2.65 -3.61 17.55
N SER A 85 3.22 -4.80 17.70
CA SER A 85 2.51 -6.07 17.70
C SER A 85 3.09 -7.02 18.77
N ASN A 86 2.37 -8.10 19.06
CA ASN A 86 2.85 -9.16 19.96
C ASN A 86 3.71 -10.21 19.22
N THR A 87 4.15 -9.93 18.01
CA THR A 87 4.99 -10.80 17.20
C THR A 87 6.40 -10.25 17.10
N ALA A 88 7.36 -11.09 16.72
CA ALA A 88 8.75 -10.67 16.52
C ALA A 88 8.91 -9.69 15.35
N LYS A 89 8.05 -9.79 14.32
CA LYS A 89 8.06 -8.89 13.15
C LYS A 89 7.25 -7.65 13.44
N GLN A 90 7.91 -6.50 13.56
CA GLN A 90 7.33 -5.21 13.97
C GLN A 90 7.40 -4.16 12.85
N HIS A 91 7.72 -4.56 11.63
CA HIS A 91 7.72 -3.67 10.48
C HIS A 91 7.50 -4.42 9.17
N ARG A 92 7.11 -3.67 8.16
CA ARG A 92 7.10 -4.04 6.75
C ARG A 92 7.80 -2.95 5.96
N ASP A 93 8.47 -3.34 4.89
CA ASP A 93 9.06 -2.40 3.97
C ASP A 93 8.15 -2.16 2.76
N ILE A 94 8.20 -0.94 2.27
CA ILE A 94 7.52 -0.47 1.08
C ILE A 94 8.58 -0.15 0.04
N ALA A 95 8.69 -0.98 -0.98
CA ALA A 95 9.70 -0.86 -2.03
C ALA A 95 9.07 -0.32 -3.32
N TYR A 96 9.65 0.77 -3.85
CA TYR A 96 9.25 1.41 -5.09
C TYR A 96 10.18 0.95 -6.22
N PHE A 97 9.64 0.38 -7.29
CA PHE A 97 10.39 -0.10 -8.44
C PHE A 97 10.01 0.69 -9.68
N ASP A 98 11.02 1.08 -10.47
CA ASP A 98 10.90 1.89 -11.70
C ASP A 98 10.17 3.23 -11.52
N ILE A 99 9.99 3.68 -10.29
CA ILE A 99 9.40 4.96 -9.97
C ILE A 99 10.11 5.63 -8.79
N LYS A 100 10.34 6.92 -8.90
CA LYS A 100 10.94 7.73 -7.83
C LYS A 100 9.85 8.49 -7.08
N PRO A 101 9.51 8.10 -5.82
CA PRO A 101 8.48 8.77 -5.05
C PRO A 101 8.88 10.21 -4.68
N ASN A 102 7.91 11.12 -4.70
CA ASN A 102 8.10 12.52 -4.32
C ASN A 102 7.56 12.81 -2.92
N PHE A 103 8.38 12.66 -1.91
CA PHE A 103 8.02 12.87 -0.49
C PHE A 103 7.61 14.31 -0.15
N LYS A 104 7.85 15.28 -1.03
CA LYS A 104 7.41 16.67 -0.82
C LYS A 104 5.90 16.86 -1.04
N GLN A 105 5.24 15.91 -1.72
CA GLN A 105 3.80 15.97 -1.98
C GLN A 105 2.95 15.66 -0.75
N VAL A 106 3.51 14.96 0.24
CA VAL A 106 2.81 14.60 1.48
C VAL A 106 3.45 15.36 2.63
N LEU A 107 2.63 16.08 3.39
CA LEU A 107 3.05 16.77 4.59
C LEU A 107 2.71 15.95 5.83
N GLN A 108 3.63 15.90 6.77
CA GLN A 108 3.43 15.32 8.09
C GLN A 108 3.64 16.38 9.17
N PRO A 109 3.02 16.23 10.35
CA PRO A 109 3.21 17.16 11.46
C PRO A 109 4.69 17.28 11.86
N TYR A 110 5.09 18.46 12.31
CA TYR A 110 6.41 18.62 12.91
C TYR A 110 6.55 17.80 14.19
N LYS A 111 7.65 17.06 14.34
CA LYS A 111 7.94 16.25 15.54
C LYS A 111 8.06 17.08 16.82
N ASN A 112 8.60 18.30 16.71
CA ASN A 112 8.73 19.21 17.84
C ASN A 112 8.17 20.60 17.49
N PRO A 113 6.84 20.79 17.58
CA PRO A 113 6.20 22.08 17.25
C PRO A 113 6.59 23.21 18.19
N ASN A 114 7.19 22.90 19.35
CA ASN A 114 7.64 23.90 20.34
C ASN A 114 9.04 24.46 20.07
N ASP A 115 9.81 23.85 19.18
CA ASP A 115 11.12 24.39 18.74
C ASP A 115 10.94 25.79 18.14
N LYS A 116 11.84 26.73 18.51
CA LYS A 116 11.76 28.14 18.09
C LYS A 116 11.68 28.30 16.57
N ARG A 117 12.49 27.54 15.82
CA ARG A 117 12.53 27.57 14.34
C ARG A 117 11.24 27.00 13.74
N ILE A 118 10.68 25.97 14.37
CA ILE A 118 9.42 25.36 13.93
C ILE A 118 8.25 26.30 14.19
N LYS A 119 8.18 26.96 15.36
CA LYS A 119 7.17 28.00 15.66
C LYS A 119 7.20 29.11 14.61
N GLN A 120 8.40 29.58 14.22
CA GLN A 120 8.51 30.58 13.16
C GLN A 120 7.96 30.05 11.83
N ARG A 121 8.28 28.82 11.42
CA ARG A 121 7.75 28.19 10.20
C ARG A 121 6.22 28.06 10.23
N ILE A 122 5.65 27.68 11.37
CA ILE A 122 4.20 27.60 11.56
C ILE A 122 3.58 28.99 11.41
N ALA A 123 4.16 30.01 12.01
CA ALA A 123 3.72 31.39 11.87
C ALA A 123 3.81 31.93 10.42
N GLU A 124 4.77 31.42 9.63
CA GLU A 124 4.89 31.67 8.19
C GLU A 124 3.91 30.82 7.32
N GLY A 125 2.96 30.11 7.94
CA GLY A 125 1.97 29.28 7.24
C GLY A 125 2.46 27.92 6.75
N LYS A 126 3.67 27.48 7.15
CA LYS A 126 4.20 26.14 6.81
C LYS A 126 3.65 25.11 7.79
N LEU A 127 2.56 24.43 7.41
CA LEU A 127 1.77 23.56 8.29
C LEU A 127 2.41 22.20 8.61
N GLY A 128 3.55 21.85 7.99
CA GLY A 128 4.21 20.57 8.22
C GLY A 128 5.57 20.46 7.54
N CYS A 129 6.21 19.31 7.69
CA CYS A 129 7.41 18.93 6.95
C CYS A 129 7.08 17.84 5.92
N LYS A 130 7.98 17.64 4.94
CA LYS A 130 7.86 16.53 3.97
C LYS A 130 7.77 15.20 4.71
N LEU A 131 7.06 14.24 4.14
CA LEU A 131 7.03 12.88 4.63
C LEU A 131 8.45 12.30 4.73
N TYR A 132 8.71 11.50 5.76
CA TYR A 132 9.96 10.74 5.92
C TYR A 132 9.82 9.35 5.31
N ASP A 133 10.87 8.58 5.32
CA ASP A 133 10.93 7.22 4.78
C ASP A 133 10.69 6.13 5.85
N TRP A 134 10.20 6.50 7.02
CA TRP A 134 9.71 5.57 8.02
C TRP A 134 8.44 6.12 8.71
N TRP A 135 7.48 5.23 8.98
CA TRP A 135 6.19 5.61 9.53
C TRP A 135 5.83 4.70 10.70
N ASN A 136 5.53 5.28 11.85
CA ASN A 136 5.01 4.55 13.00
C ASN A 136 3.48 4.69 13.00
N ILE A 137 2.82 3.70 12.39
CA ILE A 137 1.36 3.64 12.25
C ILE A 137 0.92 2.26 12.72
N ASN A 138 0.01 2.20 13.69
CA ASN A 138 -0.44 0.91 14.22
C ASN A 138 -1.22 0.11 13.17
N GLN A 139 -1.11 -1.22 13.26
CA GLN A 139 -1.97 -2.13 12.49
C GLN A 139 -3.44 -1.97 12.91
N ILE A 140 -4.34 -2.29 11.99
CA ILE A 140 -5.77 -2.34 12.28
C ILE A 140 -6.05 -3.47 13.27
N LYS A 141 -6.58 -3.10 14.44
CA LYS A 141 -7.01 -4.05 15.49
C LYS A 141 -8.52 -4.25 15.40
N ASN A 142 -9.03 -5.30 16.01
CA ASN A 142 -10.46 -5.63 16.01
C ASN A 142 -11.37 -4.52 16.59
N VAL A 143 -10.80 -3.63 17.42
CA VAL A 143 -11.50 -2.47 18.01
C VAL A 143 -11.39 -1.19 17.17
N SER A 144 -10.67 -1.22 16.03
CA SER A 144 -10.52 -0.06 15.15
C SER A 144 -11.85 0.25 14.43
N LYS A 145 -12.21 1.52 14.35
CA LYS A 145 -13.46 1.96 13.66
C LYS A 145 -13.47 1.60 12.16
N GLU A 146 -12.29 1.59 11.52
CA GLU A 146 -12.14 1.23 10.11
C GLU A 146 -12.05 -0.28 9.85
N LYS A 147 -12.10 -1.13 10.90
CA LYS A 147 -11.96 -2.58 10.78
C LYS A 147 -13.16 -3.19 10.04
N THR A 148 -12.85 -3.94 8.98
CA THR A 148 -13.81 -4.79 8.27
C THR A 148 -13.62 -6.26 8.68
N GLU A 149 -14.41 -7.16 8.11
CA GLU A 149 -14.23 -8.60 8.30
C GLU A 149 -12.98 -9.17 7.60
N HIS A 150 -12.29 -8.38 6.78
CA HIS A 150 -11.03 -8.80 6.17
C HIS A 150 -9.94 -8.95 7.25
N PRO A 151 -9.28 -10.11 7.36
CA PRO A 151 -8.39 -10.40 8.49
C PRO A 151 -7.12 -9.54 8.50
N CYS A 152 -6.55 -9.27 7.32
CA CYS A 152 -5.28 -8.58 7.14
C CYS A 152 -5.46 -7.20 6.51
N GLN A 153 -6.43 -6.41 7.01
CA GLN A 153 -6.70 -5.08 6.46
C GLN A 153 -5.53 -4.12 6.71
N MET A 154 -5.11 -3.43 5.64
CA MET A 154 -4.10 -2.38 5.71
C MET A 154 -4.65 -1.11 6.36
N PRO A 155 -3.85 -0.38 7.18
CA PRO A 155 -4.23 0.93 7.68
C PRO A 155 -4.34 1.95 6.53
N LEU A 156 -5.41 2.75 6.53
CA LEU A 156 -5.65 3.75 5.50
C LEU A 156 -4.53 4.79 5.42
N ASP A 157 -4.00 5.24 6.56
CA ASP A 157 -2.91 6.23 6.61
C ASP A 157 -1.60 5.69 5.99
N VAL A 158 -1.33 4.38 6.10
CA VAL A 158 -0.19 3.77 5.40
C VAL A 158 -0.39 3.88 3.89
N MET A 159 -1.57 3.50 3.39
CA MET A 159 -1.86 3.55 1.95
C MET A 159 -1.89 4.98 1.42
N LYS A 160 -2.37 5.95 2.20
CA LYS A 160 -2.29 7.38 1.85
C LYS A 160 -0.84 7.85 1.70
N ASN A 161 0.05 7.44 2.60
CA ASN A 161 1.47 7.77 2.51
C ASN A 161 2.12 7.12 1.29
N VAL A 162 1.80 5.86 1.00
CA VAL A 162 2.32 5.10 -0.15
C VAL A 162 1.90 5.76 -1.47
N ILE A 163 0.61 6.09 -1.61
CA ILE A 163 0.03 6.61 -2.85
C ILE A 163 0.28 8.10 -3.00
N GLY A 164 0.23 8.86 -1.90
CA GLY A 164 0.36 10.31 -1.92
C GLY A 164 1.70 10.85 -2.45
N VAL A 165 2.74 10.02 -2.46
CA VAL A 165 4.07 10.36 -3.01
C VAL A 165 4.24 10.00 -4.48
N LEU A 166 3.22 9.38 -5.12
CA LEU A 166 3.21 8.99 -6.52
C LEU A 166 2.76 10.16 -7.42
N PRO A 167 3.05 10.14 -8.73
CA PRO A 167 2.55 11.13 -9.68
C PRO A 167 1.02 11.16 -9.71
N LYS A 168 0.43 12.38 -9.78
CA LYS A 168 -1.02 12.57 -9.63
C LYS A 168 -1.87 12.00 -10.78
N GLU A 169 -1.42 12.10 -12.01
CA GLU A 169 -2.18 11.66 -13.19
C GLU A 169 -1.93 10.18 -13.50
N THR A 170 -2.08 9.32 -12.47
CA THR A 170 -1.74 7.90 -12.55
C THR A 170 -2.92 7.05 -12.12
N ILE A 171 -3.11 5.92 -12.79
CA ILE A 171 -4.06 4.87 -12.39
C ILE A 171 -3.35 3.94 -11.42
N ILE A 172 -3.87 3.78 -10.23
CA ILE A 172 -3.37 2.82 -9.24
C ILE A 172 -4.05 1.47 -9.48
N VAL A 173 -3.25 0.42 -9.61
CA VAL A 173 -3.73 -0.95 -9.83
C VAL A 173 -3.33 -1.79 -8.62
N ASP A 174 -4.31 -2.42 -7.96
CA ASP A 174 -4.06 -3.35 -6.86
C ASP A 174 -4.60 -4.74 -7.20
N PRO A 175 -3.72 -5.69 -7.58
CA PRO A 175 -4.12 -7.06 -7.93
C PRO A 175 -4.61 -7.89 -6.73
N PHE A 176 -4.35 -7.46 -5.49
CA PHE A 176 -4.71 -8.13 -4.24
C PHE A 176 -5.41 -7.16 -3.29
N MET A 177 -6.48 -6.48 -3.76
CA MET A 177 -7.05 -5.33 -3.06
C MET A 177 -7.71 -5.66 -1.70
N GLY A 178 -7.99 -6.92 -1.41
CA GLY A 178 -8.64 -7.35 -0.17
C GLY A 178 -9.92 -6.58 0.12
N SER A 179 -9.96 -5.89 1.26
CA SER A 179 -11.08 -5.01 1.65
C SER A 179 -11.08 -3.63 0.98
N GLY A 180 -10.22 -3.38 -0.01
CA GLY A 180 -10.22 -2.17 -0.83
C GLY A 180 -9.56 -0.93 -0.20
N THR A 181 -8.71 -1.07 0.80
CA THR A 181 -8.07 0.10 1.46
C THR A 181 -7.24 0.94 0.49
N THR A 182 -6.54 0.32 -0.47
CA THR A 182 -5.84 1.01 -1.56
C THR A 182 -6.80 1.89 -2.36
N GLY A 183 -7.97 1.37 -2.70
CA GLY A 183 -9.00 2.11 -3.44
C GLY A 183 -9.60 3.28 -2.64
N ILE A 184 -9.80 3.10 -1.31
CA ILE A 184 -10.23 4.21 -0.44
C ILE A 184 -9.18 5.32 -0.41
N ALA A 185 -7.90 4.97 -0.25
CA ALA A 185 -6.83 5.96 -0.30
C ALA A 185 -6.79 6.69 -1.64
N CYS A 186 -6.99 5.98 -2.76
CA CYS A 186 -7.12 6.59 -4.09
C CYS A 186 -8.30 7.56 -4.17
N LYS A 187 -9.50 7.16 -3.68
CA LYS A 187 -10.70 8.00 -3.64
C LYS A 187 -10.44 9.32 -2.89
N GLU A 188 -9.83 9.24 -1.70
CA GLU A 188 -9.55 10.42 -0.87
C GLU A 188 -8.44 11.31 -1.45
N LEU A 189 -7.47 10.73 -2.15
CA LEU A 189 -6.34 11.45 -2.75
C LEU A 189 -6.59 11.90 -4.19
N GLY A 190 -7.72 11.51 -4.80
CA GLY A 190 -8.10 11.89 -6.18
C GLY A 190 -7.35 11.12 -7.26
N TYR A 191 -6.96 9.86 -7.01
CA TYR A 191 -6.40 8.95 -8.01
C TYR A 191 -7.48 8.06 -8.61
N ASP A 192 -7.30 7.66 -9.88
CA ASP A 192 -8.06 6.57 -10.48
C ASP A 192 -7.57 5.22 -9.93
N PHE A 193 -8.49 4.25 -9.81
CA PHE A 193 -8.20 2.98 -9.18
C PHE A 193 -8.80 1.79 -9.94
N ILE A 194 -8.00 0.72 -10.04
CA ILE A 194 -8.44 -0.61 -10.50
C ILE A 194 -8.01 -1.62 -9.45
N GLY A 195 -8.95 -2.36 -8.88
CA GLY A 195 -8.66 -3.41 -7.90
C GLY A 195 -9.15 -4.77 -8.35
N CYS A 196 -8.41 -5.82 -7.99
CA CYS A 196 -8.80 -7.21 -8.19
C CYS A 196 -8.85 -7.94 -6.84
N GLU A 197 -9.86 -8.79 -6.66
CA GLU A 197 -10.00 -9.66 -5.49
C GLU A 197 -10.57 -11.01 -5.92
N ILE A 198 -10.00 -12.11 -5.41
CA ILE A 198 -10.45 -13.47 -5.74
C ILE A 198 -11.60 -13.93 -4.84
N ASP A 199 -11.62 -13.49 -3.59
CA ASP A 199 -12.66 -13.82 -2.63
C ASP A 199 -13.88 -12.91 -2.82
N GLU A 200 -15.03 -13.52 -3.07
CA GLU A 200 -16.27 -12.79 -3.33
C GLU A 200 -16.73 -11.95 -2.15
N LYS A 201 -16.54 -12.43 -0.94
CA LYS A 201 -16.90 -11.71 0.28
C LYS A 201 -16.06 -10.45 0.44
N TYR A 202 -14.74 -10.57 0.27
CA TYR A 202 -13.84 -9.42 0.37
C TYR A 202 -14.04 -8.44 -0.78
N PHE A 203 -14.31 -8.94 -1.97
CA PHE A 203 -14.69 -8.10 -3.10
C PHE A 203 -15.95 -7.26 -2.82
N ASN A 204 -17.00 -7.86 -2.24
CA ASN A 204 -18.21 -7.13 -1.89
C ASN A 204 -17.96 -6.08 -0.80
N ILE A 205 -17.18 -6.41 0.24
CA ILE A 205 -16.75 -5.43 1.25
C ILE A 205 -16.00 -4.26 0.60
N ALA A 206 -15.06 -4.53 -0.31
CA ALA A 206 -14.34 -3.48 -1.03
C ALA A 206 -15.27 -2.62 -1.87
N LYS A 207 -16.22 -3.24 -2.57
CA LYS A 207 -17.22 -2.56 -3.39
C LYS A 207 -18.10 -1.61 -2.55
N GLU A 208 -18.63 -2.08 -1.44
CA GLU A 208 -19.43 -1.27 -0.50
C GLU A 208 -18.62 -0.05 -0.04
N ARG A 209 -17.41 -0.26 0.50
CA ARG A 209 -16.54 0.82 0.97
C ARG A 209 -16.17 1.85 -0.11
N LEU A 210 -16.08 1.45 -1.37
CA LEU A 210 -15.69 2.34 -2.48
C LEU A 210 -16.86 3.13 -3.05
N PHE A 211 -18.06 2.56 -3.08
CA PHE A 211 -19.22 3.11 -3.81
C PHE A 211 -20.35 3.58 -2.91
N GLU A 212 -20.41 3.14 -1.64
CA GLU A 212 -21.35 3.73 -0.70
C GLU A 212 -20.87 5.13 -0.29
N GLU A 213 -21.75 6.11 -0.38
CA GLU A 213 -21.54 7.44 0.16
C GLU A 213 -21.56 7.32 1.69
N ILE A 214 -20.44 7.71 2.33
CA ILE A 214 -20.37 7.86 3.79
C ILE A 214 -21.05 9.17 4.17
#